data_294c75faa97b75ebadcb854496d35cfd
#
_entry.id   294c75faa97b75ebadcb854496d35cfd
#
_cell.length_a   1.000
_cell.length_b   1.000
_cell.length_c   1.000
_cell.angle_alpha   90.00
_cell.angle_beta   90.00
_cell.angle_gamma   90.00
#
_symmetry.space_group_name_H-M   'P 1'
#
loop_
_entity.id
_entity.type
_entity.pdbx_description
1 polymer ?
#
loop_
_entity_poly.entity_id
_entity_poly.type
_entity_poly.pdbx_seq_one_letter_code
_entity_poly.pdbx_strand_id
1 'polypeptide(L)'
;MADKPKTPMLDRVKLPSDMKALSDRDLRQLADELRAETISAVSVTGGHLGAGLGVVELTVALHAVFDAPRDKIIWDVGHQCYPHKILTGRRDRIRTLRTEGGLSGFTKRSESPYDPFGAAHSSTSISAALGFATGLALATTLAL
;
A
#
# COMPACT_ATOMS: atom_id res chain seq x y z
N MET A 1 -10.46 11.55 20.93
CA MET A 1 -10.07 11.16 19.54
C MET A 1 -8.63 11.62 19.35
N ALA A 2 -7.74 10.76 18.87
CA ALA A 2 -6.39 11.22 18.51
C ALA A 2 -6.53 12.28 17.41
N ASP A 3 -5.88 13.43 17.60
CA ASP A 3 -5.87 14.48 16.58
C ASP A 3 -5.27 13.97 15.28
N LYS A 4 -5.90 14.29 14.16
CA LYS A 4 -5.34 13.96 12.85
C LYS A 4 -4.02 14.73 12.67
N PRO A 5 -2.94 14.07 12.24
CA PRO A 5 -1.69 14.75 12.00
C PRO A 5 -1.81 15.77 10.86
N LYS A 6 -0.97 16.80 10.89
CA LYS A 6 -0.82 17.72 9.75
C LYS A 6 0.01 17.01 8.68
N THR A 7 -0.54 16.89 7.47
CA THR A 7 0.04 16.08 6.40
C THR A 7 -0.02 16.80 5.04
N PRO A 8 0.56 18.03 4.93
CA PRO A 8 0.42 18.85 3.73
C PRO A 8 0.97 18.19 2.45
N MET A 9 1.99 17.34 2.55
CA MET A 9 2.51 16.59 1.41
C MET A 9 1.60 15.41 1.07
N LEU A 10 1.21 14.61 2.06
CA LEU A 10 0.31 13.47 1.86
C LEU A 10 -1.09 13.92 1.38
N ASP A 11 -1.54 15.12 1.72
CA ASP A 11 -2.82 15.67 1.24
C ASP A 11 -2.85 15.90 -0.27
N ARG A 12 -1.67 16.06 -0.90
CA ARG A 12 -1.50 16.22 -2.35
C ARG A 12 -1.42 14.88 -3.08
N VAL A 13 -1.15 13.78 -2.38
CA VAL A 13 -0.97 12.45 -2.95
C VAL A 13 -2.25 11.65 -2.74
N LYS A 14 -2.98 11.39 -3.81
CA LYS A 14 -4.19 10.55 -3.79
C LYS A 14 -3.90 9.14 -4.33
N LEU A 15 -3.07 9.06 -5.36
CA LEU A 15 -2.68 7.83 -6.04
C LEU A 15 -1.16 7.82 -6.27
N PRO A 16 -0.56 6.66 -6.52
CA PRO A 16 0.87 6.55 -6.81
C PRO A 16 1.35 7.42 -7.98
N SER A 17 0.50 7.68 -8.97
CA SER A 17 0.82 8.58 -10.08
C SER A 17 1.22 9.98 -9.64
N ASP A 18 0.65 10.47 -8.54
CA ASP A 18 0.92 11.82 -8.03
C ASP A 18 2.34 11.93 -7.45
N MET A 19 2.99 10.80 -7.19
CA MET A 19 4.33 10.74 -6.61
C MET A 19 5.44 10.85 -7.65
N LYS A 20 5.14 10.62 -8.94
CA LYS A 20 6.14 10.51 -10.02
C LYS A 20 6.96 11.79 -10.24
N ALA A 21 6.40 12.95 -9.91
CA ALA A 21 7.05 14.24 -10.07
C ALA A 21 7.64 14.81 -8.75
N LEU A 22 7.57 14.05 -7.65
CA LEU A 22 8.09 14.49 -6.36
C LEU A 22 9.61 14.39 -6.32
N SER A 23 10.24 15.39 -5.70
CA SER A 23 11.68 15.36 -5.42
C SER A 23 11.99 14.38 -4.26
N ASP A 24 13.27 14.00 -4.13
CA ASP A 24 13.72 13.16 -3.01
C ASP A 24 13.39 13.78 -1.64
N ARG A 25 13.44 15.10 -1.54
CA ARG A 25 13.05 15.83 -0.34
C ARG A 25 11.57 15.66 -0.05
N ASP A 26 10.71 15.79 -1.07
CA ASP A 26 9.27 15.67 -0.95
C ASP A 26 8.88 14.22 -0.60
N LEU A 27 9.57 13.22 -1.19
CA LEU A 27 9.36 11.81 -0.87
C LEU A 27 9.73 11.48 0.59
N ARG A 28 10.78 12.10 1.15
CA ARG A 28 11.12 11.95 2.57
C ARG A 28 10.05 12.57 3.47
N GLN A 29 9.60 13.78 3.15
CA GLN A 29 8.50 14.43 3.88
C GLN A 29 7.22 13.58 3.79
N LEU A 30 6.91 13.04 2.60
CA LEU A 30 5.77 12.14 2.41
C LEU A 30 5.87 10.91 3.31
N ALA A 31 7.05 10.31 3.44
CA ALA A 31 7.27 9.16 4.32
C ALA A 31 7.02 9.51 5.80
N ASP A 32 7.51 10.65 6.26
CA ASP A 32 7.28 11.12 7.64
C ASP A 32 5.78 11.34 7.92
N GLU A 33 5.08 11.99 7.00
CA GLU A 33 3.65 12.24 7.12
C GLU A 33 2.81 10.96 7.01
N LEU A 34 3.19 10.04 6.13
CA LEU A 34 2.57 8.72 5.98
C LEU A 34 2.74 7.88 7.26
N ARG A 35 3.89 7.98 7.91
CA ARG A 35 4.15 7.35 9.21
C ARG A 35 3.23 7.92 10.27
N ALA A 36 3.12 9.24 10.36
CA ALA A 36 2.24 9.92 11.32
C ALA A 36 0.77 9.54 11.11
N GLU A 37 0.30 9.50 9.85
CA GLU A 37 -1.06 9.10 9.49
C GLU A 37 -1.32 7.63 9.85
N THR A 38 -0.36 6.74 9.58
CA THR A 38 -0.46 5.30 9.94
C THR A 38 -0.58 5.12 11.45
N ILE A 39 0.26 5.81 12.25
CA ILE A 39 0.19 5.79 13.72
C ILE A 39 -1.18 6.28 14.20
N SER A 40 -1.63 7.43 13.69
CA SER A 40 -2.93 8.01 14.05
C SER A 40 -4.10 7.08 13.71
N ALA A 41 -4.08 6.45 12.55
CA ALA A 41 -5.13 5.52 12.15
C ALA A 41 -5.16 4.26 13.04
N VAL A 42 -4.00 3.63 13.25
CA VAL A 42 -3.90 2.37 14.01
C VAL A 42 -4.15 2.60 15.50
N SER A 43 -3.87 3.80 16.05
CA SER A 43 -4.23 4.13 17.44
C SER A 43 -5.74 4.09 17.70
N VAL A 44 -6.55 4.22 16.65
CA VAL A 44 -8.02 4.14 16.73
C VAL A 44 -8.53 2.72 16.46
N THR A 45 -7.96 2.07 15.44
CA THR A 45 -8.48 0.78 14.93
C THR A 45 -7.83 -0.44 15.55
N GLY A 46 -6.64 -0.28 16.15
CA GLY A 46 -5.75 -1.40 16.42
C GLY A 46 -5.16 -1.99 15.13
N GLY A 47 -4.28 -2.96 15.28
CA GLY A 47 -3.69 -3.68 14.13
C GLY A 47 -2.17 -3.82 14.18
N HIS A 48 -1.57 -4.15 13.04
CA HIS A 48 -0.13 -4.44 12.91
C HIS A 48 0.67 -3.15 12.73
N LEU A 49 0.97 -2.43 13.81
CA LEU A 49 1.65 -1.14 13.73
C LEU A 49 3.13 -1.28 13.36
N GLY A 50 3.89 -2.07 14.11
CA GLY A 50 5.34 -2.18 13.94
C GLY A 50 5.76 -2.62 12.52
N ALA A 51 5.07 -3.62 11.97
CA ALA A 51 5.32 -4.09 10.62
C ALA A 51 5.05 -3.01 9.56
N GLY A 52 3.96 -2.23 9.72
CA GLY A 52 3.65 -1.12 8.82
C GLY A 52 4.69 0.00 8.90
N LEU A 53 5.13 0.36 10.12
CA LEU A 53 6.14 1.43 10.32
C LEU A 53 7.51 1.05 9.75
N GLY A 54 7.87 -0.22 9.79
CA GLY A 54 9.16 -0.72 9.27
C GLY A 54 9.28 -0.66 7.75
N VAL A 55 8.18 -0.45 7.01
CA VAL A 55 8.17 -0.43 5.55
C VAL A 55 7.62 0.86 4.94
N VAL A 56 7.53 1.93 5.72
CA VAL A 56 6.99 3.21 5.21
C VAL A 56 7.84 3.75 4.06
N GLU A 57 9.16 3.89 4.26
CA GLU A 57 10.08 4.39 3.24
C GLU A 57 10.13 3.46 2.03
N LEU A 58 10.14 2.15 2.27
CA LEU A 58 10.08 1.15 1.19
C LEU A 58 8.78 1.30 0.38
N THR A 59 7.64 1.51 1.03
CA THR A 59 6.36 1.70 0.36
C THR A 59 6.37 2.95 -0.50
N VAL A 60 6.88 4.08 0.02
CA VAL A 60 7.04 5.31 -0.75
C VAL A 60 7.95 5.09 -1.95
N ALA A 61 9.12 4.47 -1.75
CA ALA A 61 10.08 4.20 -2.81
C ALA A 61 9.49 3.30 -3.92
N LEU A 62 8.82 2.21 -3.54
CA LEU A 62 8.19 1.30 -4.50
C LEU A 62 7.15 2.04 -5.37
N HIS A 63 6.28 2.85 -4.76
CA HIS A 63 5.26 3.59 -5.50
C HIS A 63 5.82 4.78 -6.29
N ALA A 64 6.95 5.34 -5.89
CA ALA A 64 7.64 6.37 -6.67
C ALA A 64 8.32 5.79 -7.92
N VAL A 65 8.89 4.59 -7.83
CA VAL A 65 9.65 3.95 -8.92
C VAL A 65 8.74 3.16 -9.86
N PHE A 66 7.95 2.23 -9.32
CA PHE A 66 7.13 1.32 -10.11
C PHE A 66 5.80 1.96 -10.53
N ASP A 67 5.28 1.56 -11.68
CA ASP A 67 4.02 2.06 -12.26
C ASP A 67 2.85 1.15 -11.88
N ALA A 68 2.53 1.10 -10.57
CA ALA A 68 1.38 0.37 -10.08
C ALA A 68 0.06 1.08 -10.48
N PRO A 69 -1.01 0.34 -10.85
CA PRO A 69 -1.17 -1.11 -10.72
C PRO A 69 -0.72 -1.93 -11.92
N ARG A 70 -0.13 -1.30 -12.97
CA ARG A 70 0.45 -2.03 -14.11
C ARG A 70 1.55 -2.96 -13.61
N ASP A 71 2.52 -2.43 -12.91
CA ASP A 71 3.52 -3.20 -12.19
C ASP A 71 2.90 -3.80 -10.93
N LYS A 72 3.08 -5.09 -10.71
CA LYS A 72 2.42 -5.81 -9.61
C LYS A 72 3.27 -5.80 -8.35
N ILE A 73 2.82 -5.09 -7.33
CA ILE A 73 3.44 -5.09 -6.00
C ILE A 73 2.70 -6.13 -5.14
N ILE A 74 3.40 -7.19 -4.75
CA ILE A 74 2.84 -8.26 -3.92
C ILE A 74 3.49 -8.20 -2.54
N TRP A 75 2.69 -8.02 -1.51
CA TRP A 75 3.13 -7.98 -0.13
C TRP A 75 3.09 -9.39 0.47
N ASP A 76 4.22 -9.87 0.99
CA ASP A 76 4.23 -11.13 1.74
C ASP A 76 3.45 -10.96 3.06
N VAL A 77 2.62 -11.91 3.42
CA VAL A 77 1.64 -11.82 4.51
C VAL A 77 0.63 -10.67 4.28
N GLY A 78 1.08 -9.47 3.96
CA GLY A 78 0.25 -8.29 3.72
C GLY A 78 -0.17 -7.53 4.99
N HIS A 79 0.33 -7.91 6.18
CA HIS A 79 0.03 -7.21 7.44
C HIS A 79 0.71 -5.84 7.56
N GLN A 80 1.73 -5.58 6.75
CA GLN A 80 2.46 -4.31 6.65
C GLN A 80 1.85 -3.33 5.63
N CYS A 81 0.71 -3.66 5.02
CA CYS A 81 0.15 -2.93 3.87
C CYS A 81 -0.61 -1.62 4.20
N TYR A 82 -0.63 -1.15 5.45
CA TYR A 82 -1.39 0.07 5.80
C TYR A 82 -0.87 1.32 5.08
N PRO A 83 0.46 1.59 5.04
CA PRO A 83 1.00 2.67 4.21
C PRO A 83 0.63 2.54 2.73
N HIS A 84 0.68 1.33 2.18
CA HIS A 84 0.26 1.03 0.81
C HIS A 84 -1.23 1.38 0.59
N LYS A 85 -2.13 1.02 1.51
CA LYS A 85 -3.55 1.37 1.40
C LYS A 85 -3.77 2.88 1.40
N ILE A 86 -3.04 3.63 2.23
CA ILE A 86 -3.12 5.09 2.29
C ILE A 86 -2.72 5.69 0.94
N LEU A 87 -1.59 5.27 0.35
CA LEU A 87 -1.08 5.79 -0.92
C LEU A 87 -1.86 5.32 -2.16
N THR A 88 -2.75 4.36 -2.01
CA THR A 88 -3.52 3.77 -3.13
C THR A 88 -5.02 4.08 -3.05
N GLY A 89 -5.36 5.30 -2.61
CA GLY A 89 -6.71 5.85 -2.66
C GLY A 89 -7.66 5.40 -1.54
N ARG A 90 -7.14 4.74 -0.48
CA ARG A 90 -7.96 4.24 0.63
C ARG A 90 -7.77 5.02 1.93
N ARG A 91 -7.10 6.18 1.88
CA ARG A 91 -6.80 7.00 3.05
C ARG A 91 -8.04 7.40 3.83
N ASP A 92 -9.10 7.81 3.14
CA ASP A 92 -10.34 8.27 3.79
C ASP A 92 -11.03 7.17 4.58
N ARG A 93 -10.79 5.91 4.19
CA ARG A 93 -11.31 4.71 4.85
C ARG A 93 -10.32 4.06 5.81
N ILE A 94 -9.11 4.58 5.97
CA ILE A 94 -8.06 3.90 6.76
C ILE A 94 -8.47 3.67 8.22
N ARG A 95 -9.31 4.54 8.76
CA ARG A 95 -9.86 4.41 10.12
C ARG A 95 -11.02 3.42 10.25
N THR A 96 -11.29 2.65 9.19
CA THR A 96 -12.20 1.49 9.20
C THR A 96 -11.46 0.16 9.11
N LEU A 97 -10.14 0.16 9.29
CA LEU A 97 -9.34 -1.06 9.29
C LEU A 97 -9.89 -2.09 10.27
N ARG A 98 -10.07 -3.33 9.80
CA ARG A 98 -10.47 -4.49 10.62
C ARG A 98 -11.85 -4.37 11.26
N THR A 99 -12.66 -3.41 10.86
CA THR A 99 -14.07 -3.32 11.27
C THR A 99 -14.98 -3.99 10.26
N GLU A 100 -16.18 -4.36 10.66
CA GLU A 100 -17.20 -4.90 9.76
C GLU A 100 -17.52 -3.91 8.63
N GLY A 101 -17.51 -4.35 7.40
CA GLY A 101 -17.69 -3.50 6.21
C GLY A 101 -16.54 -2.52 5.94
N GLY A 102 -15.51 -2.50 6.78
CA GLY A 102 -14.32 -1.69 6.65
C GLY A 102 -13.22 -2.31 5.80
N LEU A 103 -12.02 -1.69 5.86
CA LEU A 103 -10.84 -2.20 5.17
C LEU A 103 -10.28 -3.44 5.87
N SER A 104 -9.84 -4.42 5.07
CA SER A 104 -9.10 -5.59 5.55
C SER A 104 -7.76 -5.17 6.18
N GLY A 105 -7.33 -5.90 7.21
CA GLY A 105 -5.99 -5.76 7.79
C GLY A 105 -4.86 -6.30 6.91
N PHE A 106 -5.19 -6.86 5.74
CA PHE A 106 -4.28 -7.42 4.75
C PHE A 106 -4.61 -6.87 3.36
N THR A 107 -3.77 -7.14 2.36
CA THR A 107 -4.13 -6.86 0.96
C THR A 107 -5.35 -7.70 0.57
N LYS A 108 -6.27 -7.08 -0.21
CA LYS A 108 -7.52 -7.73 -0.62
C LYS A 108 -7.93 -7.26 -2.01
N ARG A 109 -7.95 -8.18 -2.98
CA ARG A 109 -8.23 -7.89 -4.40
C ARG A 109 -9.55 -7.14 -4.64
N SER A 110 -10.57 -7.42 -3.84
CA SER A 110 -11.88 -6.75 -3.97
C SER A 110 -11.89 -5.31 -3.44
N GLU A 111 -10.84 -4.85 -2.78
CA GLU A 111 -10.74 -3.47 -2.28
C GLU A 111 -10.11 -2.51 -3.29
N SER A 112 -9.15 -2.99 -4.09
CA SER A 112 -8.36 -2.10 -4.93
C SER A 112 -7.65 -2.85 -6.06
N PRO A 113 -7.53 -2.26 -7.26
CA PRO A 113 -6.69 -2.81 -8.33
C PRO A 113 -5.20 -2.83 -7.97
N TYR A 114 -4.79 -2.06 -6.95
CA TYR A 114 -3.43 -2.05 -6.41
C TYR A 114 -3.11 -3.25 -5.52
N ASP A 115 -4.10 -4.07 -5.19
CA ASP A 115 -3.95 -5.32 -4.44
C ASP A 115 -4.07 -6.52 -5.41
N PRO A 116 -3.03 -6.88 -6.18
CA PRO A 116 -3.13 -7.95 -7.18
C PRO A 116 -3.35 -9.32 -6.56
N PHE A 117 -2.95 -9.48 -5.28
CA PHE A 117 -3.03 -10.74 -4.54
C PHE A 117 -3.56 -10.49 -3.13
N GLY A 118 -4.51 -11.29 -2.69
CA GLY A 118 -4.99 -11.33 -1.31
C GLY A 118 -4.09 -12.23 -0.47
N ALA A 119 -3.57 -11.72 0.64
CA ALA A 119 -2.65 -12.43 1.51
C ALA A 119 -3.17 -12.49 2.96
N ALA A 120 -2.54 -13.28 3.78
CA ALA A 120 -2.62 -13.37 5.24
C ALA A 120 -1.66 -14.44 5.80
N HIS A 121 -0.93 -15.15 4.94
CA HIS A 121 0.04 -16.17 5.30
C HIS A 121 1.41 -15.84 4.71
N SER A 122 2.46 -16.12 5.49
CA SER A 122 3.86 -15.91 5.07
C SER A 122 4.25 -16.84 3.91
N SER A 123 5.21 -16.40 3.14
CA SER A 123 5.81 -17.12 2.00
C SER A 123 4.90 -17.32 0.79
N THR A 124 3.66 -16.82 0.80
CA THR A 124 2.73 -16.95 -0.32
C THR A 124 3.05 -16.01 -1.48
N SER A 125 3.80 -14.92 -1.24
CA SER A 125 4.18 -13.94 -2.26
C SER A 125 5.07 -14.53 -3.35
N ILE A 126 5.93 -15.50 -3.02
CA ILE A 126 6.87 -16.14 -3.97
C ILE A 126 6.09 -16.88 -5.07
N SER A 127 5.17 -17.77 -4.67
CA SER A 127 4.35 -18.52 -5.62
C SER A 127 3.36 -17.63 -6.37
N ALA A 128 2.80 -16.61 -5.70
CA ALA A 128 1.94 -15.63 -6.34
C ALA A 128 2.69 -14.83 -7.41
N ALA A 129 3.88 -14.32 -7.09
CA ALA A 129 4.71 -13.57 -8.04
C ALA A 129 5.12 -14.44 -9.24
N LEU A 130 5.51 -15.70 -9.00
CA LEU A 130 5.82 -16.64 -10.08
C LEU A 130 4.60 -16.89 -10.98
N GLY A 131 3.42 -17.06 -10.39
CA GLY A 131 2.17 -17.25 -11.14
C GLY A 131 1.83 -16.03 -12.02
N PHE A 132 1.98 -14.81 -11.49
CA PHE A 132 1.80 -13.58 -12.27
C PHE A 132 2.81 -13.45 -13.40
N ALA A 133 4.09 -13.68 -13.13
CA ALA A 133 5.14 -13.59 -14.15
C ALA A 133 4.91 -14.60 -15.29
N THR A 134 4.58 -15.85 -14.96
CA THR A 134 4.28 -16.90 -15.94
C THR A 134 3.01 -16.58 -16.74
N GLY A 135 1.94 -16.13 -16.07
CA GLY A 135 0.69 -15.78 -16.72
C GLY A 135 0.82 -14.59 -17.67
N LEU A 136 1.59 -13.57 -17.30
CA LEU A 136 1.90 -12.43 -18.18
C LEU A 136 2.74 -12.84 -19.37
N ALA A 137 3.76 -13.69 -19.19
CA ALA A 137 4.59 -14.21 -20.29
C ALA A 137 3.76 -15.02 -21.28
N LEU A 138 2.87 -15.91 -20.80
CA LEU A 138 1.97 -16.69 -21.65
C LEU A 138 0.98 -15.81 -22.42
N ALA A 139 0.40 -14.80 -21.78
CA ALA A 139 -0.52 -13.86 -22.43
C ALA A 139 0.17 -13.08 -23.56
N THR A 140 1.42 -12.67 -23.36
CA THR A 140 2.22 -11.97 -24.40
C THR A 140 2.54 -12.89 -25.58
N THR A 141 2.80 -14.18 -25.31
CA THR A 141 3.10 -15.18 -26.36
C THR A 141 1.86 -15.53 -27.19
N LEU A 142 0.68 -15.53 -26.59
CA LEU A 142 -0.59 -15.84 -27.29
C LEU A 142 -1.16 -14.65 -28.07
N ALA A 143 -0.67 -13.43 -27.83
CA ALA A 143 -1.09 -12.21 -28.52
C ALA A 143 -0.31 -11.93 -29.82
N LEU A 144 0.65 -12.78 -30.17
CA LEU A 144 1.42 -12.77 -31.43
C LEU A 144 0.83 -13.77 -32.43
#